data_4f8514bd609ce87aaef4a0d75141e1bb
#
_entry.id   4f8514bd609ce87aaef4a0d75141e1bb
#
_cell.length_a   1.000
_cell.length_b   1.000
_cell.length_c   1.000
_cell.angle_alpha   90.00
_cell.angle_beta   90.00
_cell.angle_gamma   90.00
#
_symmetry.space_group_name_H-M   'P 1'
#
loop_
_entity.id
_entity.type
_entity.pdbx_description
1 polymer ?
#
loop_
_entity_poly.entity_id
_entity_poly.type
_entity_poly.pdbx_seq_one_letter_code
_entity_poly.pdbx_strand_id
1 'polypeptide(L)'
;MLIAFEGLDQSGKETQAQQLRERLRETGRKVRLLSFPDYGTSIGEEIARALAGERDYGADVMQLLFVANRHERREAIIEWLNGGLILVCDRYRASSIAYGEAQGLDAGWLEQIQQMLPAADLTVFLDIDPKTAASRKAHDRDKYERDLALLTRVSESYRRQATQPNWVRIDGERSKEEIAADVFAAVEPRL
;
A
#
# COMPACT_ATOMS: atom_id res chain seq x y z
N MET A 1 12.95 4.31 -9.88
CA MET A 1 11.66 3.62 -10.10
C MET A 1 10.98 3.37 -8.76
N LEU A 2 9.68 3.65 -8.65
CA LEU A 2 8.87 3.38 -7.45
C LEU A 2 7.78 2.35 -7.78
N ILE A 3 7.78 1.24 -7.03
CA ILE A 3 6.81 0.14 -7.14
C ILE A 3 6.01 0.11 -5.85
N ALA A 4 4.68 0.24 -5.92
CA ALA A 4 3.80 0.18 -4.78
C ALA A 4 3.02 -1.14 -4.77
N PHE A 5 2.97 -1.81 -3.63
CA PHE A 5 2.09 -2.94 -3.38
C PHE A 5 0.84 -2.46 -2.65
N GLU A 6 -0.32 -2.78 -3.19
CA GLU A 6 -1.61 -2.37 -2.68
C GLU A 6 -2.58 -3.56 -2.56
N GLY A 7 -3.59 -3.41 -1.73
CA GLY A 7 -4.59 -4.45 -1.47
C GLY A 7 -5.05 -4.46 -0.02
N LEU A 8 -5.98 -5.33 0.30
CA LEU A 8 -6.49 -5.51 1.66
C LEU A 8 -5.39 -6.00 2.61
N ASP A 9 -5.58 -5.80 3.92
CA ASP A 9 -4.75 -6.47 4.92
C ASP A 9 -4.84 -7.99 4.73
N GLN A 10 -3.74 -8.68 5.03
CA GLN A 10 -3.59 -10.13 4.80
C GLN A 10 -3.61 -10.57 3.32
N SER A 11 -3.52 -9.65 2.35
CA SER A 11 -3.36 -10.04 0.94
C SER A 11 -1.94 -10.54 0.59
N GLY A 12 -0.97 -10.41 1.50
CA GLY A 12 0.39 -10.86 1.30
C GLY A 12 1.34 -9.78 0.75
N LYS A 13 0.94 -8.51 0.74
CA LYS A 13 1.74 -7.38 0.24
C LYS A 13 3.14 -7.33 0.82
N GLU A 14 3.27 -7.37 2.14
CA GLU A 14 4.56 -7.33 2.82
C GLU A 14 5.46 -8.46 2.35
N THR A 15 4.95 -9.70 2.32
CA THR A 15 5.70 -10.87 1.86
C THR A 15 6.20 -10.67 0.43
N GLN A 16 5.32 -10.24 -0.48
CA GLN A 16 5.65 -10.06 -1.89
C GLN A 16 6.60 -8.88 -2.12
N ALA A 17 6.46 -7.80 -1.37
CA ALA A 17 7.38 -6.67 -1.41
C ALA A 17 8.79 -7.07 -0.94
N GLN A 18 8.90 -7.88 0.11
CA GLN A 18 10.17 -8.42 0.60
C GLN A 18 10.80 -9.36 -0.43
N GLN A 19 10.04 -10.31 -0.99
CA GLN A 19 10.52 -11.24 -2.02
C GLN A 19 10.99 -10.51 -3.28
N LEU A 20 10.24 -9.51 -3.75
CA LEU A 20 10.66 -8.69 -4.89
C LEU A 20 11.97 -7.96 -4.60
N ARG A 21 12.10 -7.33 -3.40
CA ARG A 21 13.34 -6.67 -2.99
C ARG A 21 14.53 -7.60 -3.08
N GLU A 22 14.43 -8.81 -2.49
CA GLU A 22 15.54 -9.77 -2.49
C GLU A 22 15.89 -10.20 -3.91
N ARG A 23 14.91 -10.57 -4.70
CA ARG A 23 15.14 -10.99 -6.10
C ARG A 23 15.79 -9.90 -6.95
N LEU A 24 15.38 -8.65 -6.77
CA LEU A 24 16.01 -7.52 -7.46
C LEU A 24 17.46 -7.29 -7.00
N ARG A 25 17.77 -7.50 -5.71
CA ARG A 25 19.12 -7.41 -5.19
C ARG A 25 20.03 -8.50 -5.74
N GLU A 26 19.53 -9.72 -5.89
CA GLU A 26 20.25 -10.85 -6.51
C GLU A 26 20.64 -10.53 -7.96
N THR A 27 19.87 -9.69 -8.67
CA THR A 27 20.24 -9.19 -10.00
C THR A 27 21.17 -7.97 -9.99
N GLY A 28 21.73 -7.61 -8.82
CA GLY A 28 22.66 -6.49 -8.66
C GLY A 28 22.00 -5.12 -8.58
N ARG A 29 20.68 -5.03 -8.48
CA ARG A 29 19.94 -3.75 -8.39
C ARG A 29 20.04 -3.15 -6.99
N LYS A 30 20.11 -1.83 -6.90
CA LYS A 30 20.01 -1.09 -5.64
C LYS A 30 18.55 -0.90 -5.28
N VAL A 31 18.07 -1.58 -4.25
CA VAL A 31 16.64 -1.60 -3.88
C VAL A 31 16.47 -1.22 -2.42
N ARG A 32 15.48 -0.41 -2.12
CA ARG A 32 15.02 -0.07 -0.77
C ARG A 32 13.55 -0.44 -0.60
N LEU A 33 13.23 -1.08 0.52
CA LEU A 33 11.86 -1.37 0.94
C LEU A 33 11.39 -0.26 1.89
N LEU A 34 10.20 0.21 1.67
CA LEU A 34 9.46 1.13 2.54
C LEU A 34 8.12 0.49 2.91
N SER A 35 7.62 0.79 4.08
CA SER A 35 6.28 0.38 4.51
C SER A 35 5.55 1.58 5.07
N PHE A 36 4.28 1.73 4.71
CA PHE A 36 3.43 2.79 5.23
C PHE A 36 2.15 2.20 5.85
N PRO A 37 1.75 2.68 7.05
CA PRO A 37 2.43 3.74 7.81
C PRO A 37 3.83 3.36 8.27
N ASP A 38 4.75 4.34 8.27
CA ASP A 38 6.06 4.19 8.93
C ASP A 38 5.88 4.49 10.42
N TYR A 39 5.74 3.45 11.21
CA TYR A 39 5.52 3.55 12.65
C TYR A 39 6.76 4.02 13.44
N GLY A 40 7.92 4.13 12.79
CA GLY A 40 9.15 4.65 13.42
C GLY A 40 9.22 6.17 13.47
N THR A 41 8.14 6.89 13.19
CA THR A 41 8.05 8.34 13.23
C THR A 41 6.98 8.80 14.23
N SER A 42 7.03 10.06 14.68
CA SER A 42 6.03 10.60 15.61
C SER A 42 4.60 10.57 15.04
N ILE A 43 4.44 10.83 13.74
CA ILE A 43 3.13 10.72 13.07
C ILE A 43 2.73 9.25 12.98
N GLY A 44 3.67 8.34 12.68
CA GLY A 44 3.43 6.90 12.66
C GLY A 44 3.01 6.33 14.00
N GLU A 45 3.61 6.79 15.09
CA GLU A 45 3.19 6.43 16.46
C GLU A 45 1.76 6.88 16.76
N GLU A 46 1.38 8.09 16.34
CA GLU A 46 0.02 8.59 16.53
C GLU A 46 -1.00 7.81 15.70
N ILE A 47 -0.63 7.43 14.45
CA ILE A 47 -1.43 6.50 13.64
C ILE A 47 -1.62 5.15 14.35
N ALA A 48 -0.56 4.58 14.92
CA ALA A 48 -0.63 3.32 15.64
C ALA A 48 -1.62 3.40 16.80
N ARG A 49 -1.56 4.48 17.61
CA ARG A 49 -2.50 4.72 18.73
C ARG A 49 -3.94 4.84 18.25
N ALA A 50 -4.15 5.54 17.12
CA ALA A 50 -5.48 5.69 16.54
C ALA A 50 -6.04 4.36 16.02
N LEU A 51 -5.22 3.52 15.39
CA LEU A 51 -5.61 2.18 14.94
C LEU A 51 -5.89 1.22 16.10
N ALA A 52 -5.14 1.35 17.21
CA ALA A 52 -5.37 0.60 18.44
C ALA A 52 -6.65 1.05 19.20
N GLY A 53 -7.27 2.18 18.81
CA GLY A 53 -8.45 2.73 19.46
C GLY A 53 -8.14 3.62 20.67
N GLU A 54 -6.88 3.99 20.90
CA GLU A 54 -6.49 4.94 21.95
C GLU A 54 -6.79 6.40 21.57
N ARG A 55 -7.05 6.66 20.31
CA ARG A 55 -7.43 7.94 19.72
C ARG A 55 -8.66 7.76 18.85
N ASP A 56 -9.53 8.74 18.85
CA ASP A 56 -10.71 8.76 18.00
C ASP A 56 -10.62 9.97 17.04
N TYR A 57 -10.29 9.68 15.80
CA TYR A 57 -10.21 10.65 14.71
C TYR A 57 -11.24 10.33 13.64
N GLY A 58 -11.83 11.37 13.06
CA GLY A 58 -12.63 11.24 11.84
C GLY A 58 -11.84 10.69 10.68
N ALA A 59 -12.55 10.17 9.68
CA ALA A 59 -11.93 9.55 8.51
C ALA A 59 -10.98 10.52 7.78
N ASP A 60 -11.36 11.77 7.66
CA ASP A 60 -10.58 12.85 7.05
C ASP A 60 -9.25 13.09 7.77
N VAL A 61 -9.29 13.23 9.11
CA VAL A 61 -8.09 13.41 9.93
C VAL A 61 -7.16 12.20 9.81
N MET A 62 -7.73 10.97 9.84
CA MET A 62 -6.93 9.76 9.64
C MET A 62 -6.22 9.76 8.28
N GLN A 63 -6.89 10.16 7.18
CA GLN A 63 -6.24 10.22 5.88
C GLN A 63 -5.17 11.32 5.82
N LEU A 64 -5.38 12.46 6.47
CA LEU A 64 -4.36 13.50 6.61
C LEU A 64 -3.12 12.99 7.37
N LEU A 65 -3.30 12.22 8.45
CA LEU A 65 -2.19 11.60 9.18
C LEU A 65 -1.43 10.59 8.31
N PHE A 66 -2.13 9.71 7.57
CA PHE A 66 -1.48 8.76 6.65
C PHE A 66 -0.69 9.49 5.54
N VAL A 67 -1.23 10.57 5.01
CA VAL A 67 -0.55 11.38 3.99
C VAL A 67 0.65 12.11 4.60
N ALA A 68 0.50 12.73 5.77
CA ALA A 68 1.60 13.39 6.48
C ALA A 68 2.75 12.41 6.79
N ASN A 69 2.43 11.19 7.22
CA ASN A 69 3.45 10.15 7.48
C ASN A 69 4.25 9.79 6.21
N ARG A 70 3.63 9.77 5.03
CA ARG A 70 4.37 9.62 3.76
C ARG A 70 5.22 10.85 3.44
N HIS A 71 4.71 12.05 3.76
CA HIS A 71 5.45 13.30 3.57
C HIS A 71 6.71 13.40 4.42
N GLU A 72 6.76 12.79 5.61
CA GLU A 72 7.99 12.69 6.41
C GLU A 72 9.14 12.03 5.63
N ARG A 73 8.82 11.13 4.70
CA ARG A 73 9.81 10.45 3.85
C ARG A 73 9.97 11.04 2.46
N ARG A 74 9.18 12.06 2.09
CA ARG A 74 9.11 12.60 0.72
C ARG A 74 10.46 13.01 0.15
N GLU A 75 11.22 13.80 0.89
CA GLU A 75 12.54 14.29 0.44
C GLU A 75 13.51 13.12 0.20
N ALA A 76 13.55 12.16 1.12
CA ALA A 76 14.39 10.97 0.99
C ALA A 76 13.95 10.09 -0.20
N ILE A 77 12.64 9.93 -0.43
CA ILE A 77 12.11 9.20 -1.58
C ILE A 77 12.60 9.84 -2.89
N ILE A 78 12.49 11.17 -3.00
CA ILE A 78 12.94 11.91 -4.19
C ILE A 78 14.45 11.74 -4.39
N GLU A 79 15.25 11.88 -3.33
CA GLU A 79 16.70 11.70 -3.39
C GLU A 79 17.07 10.27 -3.86
N TRP A 80 16.46 9.23 -3.30
CA TRP A 80 16.74 7.86 -3.69
C TRP A 80 16.34 7.56 -5.13
N LEU A 81 15.19 8.06 -5.59
CA LEU A 81 14.75 7.93 -6.98
C LEU A 81 15.73 8.62 -7.94
N ASN A 82 16.15 9.85 -7.63
CA ASN A 82 17.15 10.58 -8.40
C ASN A 82 18.53 9.89 -8.40
N GLY A 83 18.85 9.19 -7.31
CA GLY A 83 20.06 8.34 -7.19
C GLY A 83 19.95 6.99 -7.91
N GLY A 84 18.85 6.74 -8.64
CA GLY A 84 18.65 5.53 -9.43
C GLY A 84 18.26 4.28 -8.61
N LEU A 85 17.82 4.45 -7.36
CA LEU A 85 17.34 3.33 -6.55
C LEU A 85 15.97 2.89 -7.03
N ILE A 86 15.69 1.60 -6.90
CA ILE A 86 14.34 1.04 -6.98
C ILE A 86 13.74 1.09 -5.58
N LEU A 87 12.59 1.74 -5.45
CA LEU A 87 11.83 1.78 -4.20
C LEU A 87 10.66 0.79 -4.31
N VAL A 88 10.56 -0.11 -3.35
CA VAL A 88 9.43 -1.02 -3.20
C VAL A 88 8.66 -0.59 -1.96
N CYS A 89 7.39 -0.22 -2.11
CA CYS A 89 6.56 0.27 -1.02
C CYS A 89 5.46 -0.75 -0.69
N ASP A 90 5.39 -1.20 0.55
CA ASP A 90 4.20 -1.84 1.08
C ASP A 90 3.21 -0.75 1.51
N ARG A 91 2.14 -0.59 0.77
CA ARG A 91 1.19 0.52 0.75
C ARG A 91 1.82 1.85 0.32
N TYR A 92 1.04 2.64 -0.38
CA TYR A 92 1.41 3.98 -0.78
C TYR A 92 0.16 4.86 -0.96
N ARG A 93 0.12 5.70 -2.02
CA ARG A 93 -0.93 6.69 -2.25
C ARG A 93 -2.33 6.08 -2.42
N ALA A 94 -2.43 4.94 -3.11
CA ALA A 94 -3.70 4.32 -3.42
C ALA A 94 -4.45 3.77 -2.19
N SER A 95 -3.71 3.40 -1.13
CA SER A 95 -4.32 3.04 0.15
C SER A 95 -5.17 4.17 0.74
N SER A 96 -4.71 5.43 0.69
CA SER A 96 -5.51 6.56 1.20
C SER A 96 -6.78 6.77 0.38
N ILE A 97 -6.71 6.59 -0.94
CA ILE A 97 -7.90 6.69 -1.81
C ILE A 97 -8.88 5.56 -1.47
N ALA A 98 -8.39 4.31 -1.41
CA ALA A 98 -9.26 3.16 -1.19
C ALA A 98 -9.98 3.21 0.17
N TYR A 99 -9.23 3.47 1.24
CA TYR A 99 -9.79 3.53 2.60
C TYR A 99 -10.59 4.80 2.85
N GLY A 100 -10.20 5.93 2.26
CA GLY A 100 -10.93 7.20 2.37
C GLY A 100 -12.29 7.15 1.66
N GLU A 101 -12.33 6.73 0.40
CA GLU A 101 -13.58 6.54 -0.35
C GLU A 101 -14.52 5.56 0.36
N ALA A 102 -13.99 4.45 0.88
CA ALA A 102 -14.78 3.45 1.60
C ALA A 102 -15.44 4.03 2.87
N GLN A 103 -14.91 5.12 3.40
CA GLN A 103 -15.43 5.88 4.54
C GLN A 103 -16.22 7.13 4.12
N GLY A 104 -16.48 7.32 2.83
CA GLY A 104 -17.33 8.40 2.31
C GLY A 104 -16.60 9.71 1.99
N LEU A 105 -15.26 9.70 1.94
CA LEU A 105 -14.48 10.87 1.53
C LEU A 105 -14.41 10.98 0.01
N ASP A 106 -14.27 12.21 -0.48
CA ASP A 106 -14.14 12.50 -1.91
C ASP A 106 -12.78 12.05 -2.46
N ALA A 107 -12.80 11.25 -3.53
CA ALA A 107 -11.59 10.72 -4.16
C ALA A 107 -10.67 11.82 -4.71
N GLY A 108 -11.25 12.88 -5.29
CA GLY A 108 -10.50 14.00 -5.83
C GLY A 108 -9.75 14.76 -4.74
N TRP A 109 -10.38 14.94 -3.57
CA TRP A 109 -9.70 15.52 -2.41
C TRP A 109 -8.55 14.62 -1.93
N LEU A 110 -8.79 13.30 -1.85
CA LEU A 110 -7.76 12.34 -1.44
C LEU A 110 -6.57 12.33 -2.41
N GLU A 111 -6.78 12.51 -3.70
CA GLU A 111 -5.72 12.66 -4.68
C GLU A 111 -4.96 13.99 -4.51
N GLN A 112 -5.69 15.09 -4.32
CA GLN A 112 -5.10 16.43 -4.16
C GLN A 112 -4.16 16.54 -2.97
N ILE A 113 -4.53 16.01 -1.81
CA ILE A 113 -3.68 16.10 -0.62
C ILE A 113 -2.39 15.28 -0.74
N GLN A 114 -2.28 14.41 -1.76
CA GLN A 114 -1.12 13.56 -2.03
C GLN A 114 -0.33 13.97 -3.29
N GLN A 115 -0.77 15.01 -4.00
CA GLN A 115 -0.19 15.36 -5.31
C GLN A 115 1.31 15.65 -5.29
N MET A 116 1.85 16.09 -4.14
CA MET A 116 3.28 16.39 -3.99
C MET A 116 4.14 15.15 -3.71
N LEU A 117 3.54 14.00 -3.41
CA LEU A 117 4.27 12.73 -3.31
C LEU A 117 4.59 12.19 -4.70
N PRO A 118 5.80 11.65 -4.94
CA PRO A 118 6.11 11.00 -6.20
C PRO A 118 5.06 9.94 -6.56
N ALA A 119 4.66 9.89 -7.83
CA ALA A 119 3.76 8.84 -8.29
C ALA A 119 4.48 7.49 -8.35
N ALA A 120 3.75 6.40 -8.18
CA ALA A 120 4.29 5.07 -8.43
C ALA A 120 4.40 4.84 -9.95
N ASP A 121 5.55 4.32 -10.39
CA ASP A 121 5.75 3.89 -11.78
C ASP A 121 4.95 2.62 -12.08
N LEU A 122 4.78 1.77 -11.07
CA LEU A 122 3.99 0.55 -11.11
C LEU A 122 3.28 0.35 -9.78
N THR A 123 1.99 0.06 -9.83
CA THR A 123 1.22 -0.39 -8.67
C THR A 123 0.82 -1.86 -8.86
N VAL A 124 1.26 -2.71 -7.96
CA VAL A 124 0.90 -4.13 -7.90
C VAL A 124 -0.25 -4.27 -6.92
N PHE A 125 -1.42 -4.59 -7.43
CA PHE A 125 -2.61 -4.83 -6.63
C PHE A 125 -2.80 -6.33 -6.39
N LEU A 126 -2.63 -6.76 -5.14
CA LEU A 126 -2.95 -8.12 -4.71
C LEU A 126 -4.43 -8.19 -4.34
N ASP A 127 -5.24 -8.69 -5.27
CA ASP A 127 -6.68 -8.80 -5.10
C ASP A 127 -7.04 -10.11 -4.42
N ILE A 128 -7.70 -10.02 -3.26
CA ILE A 128 -8.26 -11.16 -2.53
C ILE A 128 -9.72 -10.86 -2.15
N ASP A 129 -10.50 -11.89 -1.92
CA ASP A 129 -11.85 -11.73 -1.38
C ASP A 129 -11.77 -11.13 0.05
N PRO A 130 -12.62 -10.15 0.39
CA PRO A 130 -12.65 -9.58 1.75
C PRO A 130 -12.88 -10.62 2.85
N LYS A 131 -13.62 -11.70 2.58
CA LYS A 131 -13.82 -12.80 3.53
C LYS A 131 -12.52 -13.59 3.72
N THR A 132 -11.75 -13.80 2.64
CA THR A 132 -10.43 -14.42 2.70
C THR A 132 -9.48 -13.56 3.54
N ALA A 133 -9.44 -12.25 3.32
CA ALA A 133 -8.68 -11.32 4.14
C ALA A 133 -9.05 -11.44 5.63
N ALA A 134 -10.35 -11.40 5.92
CA ALA A 134 -10.86 -11.54 7.28
C ALA A 134 -10.53 -12.92 7.91
N SER A 135 -10.49 -14.01 7.16
CA SER A 135 -10.18 -15.34 7.68
C SER A 135 -8.70 -15.55 8.00
N ARG A 136 -7.80 -14.92 7.25
CA ARG A 136 -6.33 -15.06 7.42
C ARG A 136 -5.81 -14.46 8.73
N LYS A 137 -6.53 -13.50 9.32
CA LYS A 137 -6.19 -12.89 10.62
C LYS A 137 -7.38 -12.99 11.56
N ALA A 138 -7.39 -14.00 12.42
CA ALA A 138 -8.49 -14.26 13.36
C ALA A 138 -8.42 -13.36 14.60
N HIS A 139 -7.21 -12.92 15.02
CA HIS A 139 -6.96 -12.16 16.25
C HIS A 139 -6.20 -10.86 15.97
N ASP A 140 -6.20 -9.93 16.91
CA ASP A 140 -5.46 -8.65 16.88
C ASP A 140 -5.76 -7.78 15.64
N ARG A 141 -7.03 -7.77 15.22
CA ARG A 141 -7.50 -6.91 14.13
C ARG A 141 -7.61 -5.46 14.59
N ASP A 142 -7.12 -4.55 13.78
CA ASP A 142 -7.37 -3.12 13.98
C ASP A 142 -8.85 -2.75 13.68
N LYS A 143 -9.20 -1.47 13.86
CA LYS A 143 -10.58 -1.00 13.67
C LYS A 143 -11.09 -1.18 12.23
N TYR A 144 -10.22 -1.16 11.23
CA TYR A 144 -10.61 -1.33 9.82
C TYR A 144 -10.75 -2.81 9.43
N GLU A 145 -9.87 -3.65 9.93
CA GLU A 145 -9.87 -5.10 9.68
C GLU A 145 -11.10 -5.83 10.26
N ARG A 146 -11.79 -5.20 11.23
CA ARG A 146 -12.98 -5.77 11.87
C ARG A 146 -14.28 -5.57 11.09
N ASP A 147 -14.30 -4.59 10.17
CA ASP A 147 -15.50 -4.22 9.40
C ASP A 147 -15.46 -4.82 7.99
N LEU A 148 -16.14 -5.96 7.80
CA LEU A 148 -16.22 -6.64 6.51
C LEU A 148 -16.90 -5.78 5.43
N ALA A 149 -17.89 -4.95 5.80
CA ALA A 149 -18.55 -4.07 4.85
C ALA A 149 -17.59 -2.96 4.39
N LEU A 150 -16.76 -2.43 5.30
CA LEU A 150 -15.70 -1.50 4.95
C LEU A 150 -14.67 -2.17 4.01
N LEU A 151 -14.18 -3.37 4.35
CA LEU A 151 -13.22 -4.09 3.50
C LEU A 151 -13.77 -4.38 2.10
N THR A 152 -15.07 -4.63 1.98
CA THR A 152 -15.71 -4.80 0.67
C THR A 152 -15.64 -3.51 -0.15
N ARG A 153 -16.00 -2.35 0.43
CA ARG A 153 -15.89 -1.05 -0.25
C ARG A 153 -14.44 -0.68 -0.60
N VAL A 154 -13.49 -1.00 0.29
CA VAL A 154 -12.05 -0.81 0.02
C VAL A 154 -11.60 -1.65 -1.18
N SER A 155 -11.99 -2.92 -1.24
CA SER A 155 -11.69 -3.80 -2.38
C SER A 155 -12.28 -3.27 -3.68
N GLU A 156 -13.51 -2.78 -3.66
CA GLU A 156 -14.15 -2.15 -4.82
C GLU A 156 -13.41 -0.89 -5.30
N SER A 157 -12.96 -0.05 -4.36
CA SER A 157 -12.15 1.12 -4.70
C SER A 157 -10.82 0.72 -5.33
N TYR A 158 -10.09 -0.24 -4.79
CA TYR A 158 -8.87 -0.76 -5.41
C TYR A 158 -9.11 -1.31 -6.82
N ARG A 159 -10.19 -2.08 -7.04
CA ARG A 159 -10.54 -2.61 -8.35
C ARG A 159 -10.82 -1.50 -9.37
N ARG A 160 -11.46 -0.40 -8.95
CA ARG A 160 -11.64 0.78 -9.81
C ARG A 160 -10.31 1.46 -10.13
N GLN A 161 -9.44 1.66 -9.14
CA GLN A 161 -8.12 2.26 -9.35
C GLN A 161 -7.24 1.38 -10.26
N ALA A 162 -7.36 0.06 -10.17
CA ALA A 162 -6.58 -0.92 -10.94
C ALA A 162 -6.91 -0.95 -12.44
N THR A 163 -7.84 -0.12 -12.92
CA THR A 163 -8.07 0.09 -14.37
C THR A 163 -7.04 1.03 -15.01
N GLN A 164 -6.19 1.69 -14.21
CA GLN A 164 -5.15 2.59 -14.71
C GLN A 164 -3.99 1.83 -15.36
N PRO A 165 -3.32 2.40 -16.38
CA PRO A 165 -2.32 1.68 -17.18
C PRO A 165 -1.04 1.28 -16.42
N ASN A 166 -0.73 1.96 -15.32
CA ASN A 166 0.41 1.65 -14.45
C ASN A 166 0.07 0.68 -13.31
N TRP A 167 -1.05 -0.02 -13.40
CA TRP A 167 -1.47 -1.02 -12.44
C TRP A 167 -1.38 -2.43 -13.03
N VAL A 168 -1.03 -3.37 -12.17
CA VAL A 168 -1.13 -4.81 -12.44
C VAL A 168 -1.92 -5.44 -11.32
N ARG A 169 -3.05 -6.04 -11.67
CA ARG A 169 -3.89 -6.80 -10.74
C ARG A 169 -3.46 -8.26 -10.75
N ILE A 170 -3.13 -8.80 -9.59
CA ILE A 170 -2.69 -10.18 -9.39
C ILE A 170 -3.64 -10.84 -8.39
N ASP A 171 -4.07 -12.05 -8.70
CA ASP A 171 -4.84 -12.89 -7.80
C ASP A 171 -3.99 -13.28 -6.58
N GLY A 172 -4.31 -12.70 -5.41
CA GLY A 172 -3.60 -12.91 -4.15
C GLY A 172 -4.06 -14.15 -3.36
N GLU A 173 -4.92 -14.99 -3.94
CA GLU A 173 -5.39 -16.23 -3.30
C GLU A 173 -4.56 -17.46 -3.67
N ARG A 174 -3.68 -17.33 -4.66
CA ARG A 174 -2.76 -18.36 -5.12
C ARG A 174 -1.58 -18.58 -4.16
N SER A 175 -0.69 -19.51 -4.47
CA SER A 175 0.54 -19.74 -3.71
C SER A 175 1.47 -18.52 -3.72
N LYS A 176 2.30 -18.39 -2.69
CA LYS A 176 3.25 -17.26 -2.59
C LYS A 176 4.23 -17.24 -3.75
N GLU A 177 4.62 -18.41 -4.22
CA GLU A 177 5.58 -18.64 -5.31
C GLU A 177 5.00 -18.21 -6.66
N GLU A 178 3.73 -18.56 -6.95
CA GLU A 178 3.03 -18.14 -8.17
C GLU A 178 2.83 -16.63 -8.20
N ILE A 179 2.41 -16.04 -7.08
CA ILE A 179 2.26 -14.59 -6.96
C ILE A 179 3.61 -13.90 -7.18
N ALA A 180 4.70 -14.40 -6.57
CA ALA A 180 6.02 -13.83 -6.73
C ALA A 180 6.52 -13.90 -8.18
N ALA A 181 6.20 -14.98 -8.89
CA ALA A 181 6.53 -15.12 -10.32
C ALA A 181 5.81 -14.06 -11.17
N ASP A 182 4.51 -13.87 -10.95
CA ASP A 182 3.72 -12.87 -11.68
C ASP A 182 4.15 -11.44 -11.33
N VAL A 183 4.44 -11.16 -10.06
CA VAL A 183 4.99 -9.87 -9.63
C VAL A 183 6.28 -9.56 -10.38
N PHE A 184 7.20 -10.52 -10.42
CA PHE A 184 8.47 -10.32 -11.12
C PHE A 184 8.28 -10.15 -12.61
N ALA A 185 7.43 -10.95 -13.26
CA ALA A 185 7.10 -10.83 -14.67
C ALA A 185 6.50 -9.46 -15.03
N ALA A 186 5.75 -8.85 -14.10
CA ALA A 186 5.20 -7.50 -14.28
C ALA A 186 6.26 -6.40 -14.13
N VAL A 187 7.27 -6.61 -13.28
CA VAL A 187 8.32 -5.63 -12.95
C VAL A 187 9.46 -5.67 -13.98
N GLU A 188 9.92 -6.88 -14.35
CA GLU A 188 11.12 -7.10 -15.17
C GLU A 188 11.16 -6.27 -16.47
N PRO A 189 10.06 -6.15 -17.27
CA PRO A 189 10.07 -5.36 -18.49
C PRO A 189 10.23 -3.86 -18.29
N ARG A 190 10.16 -3.38 -17.03
CA ARG A 190 10.23 -1.96 -16.65
C ARG A 190 11.58 -1.57 -16.03
N LEU A 191 12.46 -2.55 -15.84
CA LEU A 191 13.81 -2.37 -15.28
C LEU A 191 14.82 -1.99 -16.36
#